data_257815327efeda58d6d07c1c92aad64e
#
_entry.id   257815327efeda58d6d07c1c92aad64e
#
_cell.length_a   1.000
_cell.length_b   1.000
_cell.length_c   1.000
_cell.angle_alpha   90.00
_cell.angle_beta   90.00
_cell.angle_gamma   90.00
#
_symmetry.space_group_name_H-M   'P 1'
#
loop_
_entity.id
_entity.type
_entity.pdbx_description
1 polymer ?
#
loop_
_entity_poly.entity_id
_entity_poly.type
_entity_poly.pdbx_seq_one_letter_code
_entity_poly.pdbx_strand_id
1 'polypeptide(L)'
;MDFGPPSDAALEFAGDLAAKLNAMLSCIYVIEETGRKPDQQIDYDLVHKQRREAGDRLSKKVHSILRTREEVSFELIITSGKVHQKVLEKSIDLDAGLIVMGRSKSGKPDSEEMGSNARKIAANSLVPVITLSKRRKEQKMRLILPLDLDSSYSDQLNWGLEFALLLNASVSAVAVTERSRSSLRPVYLYKLNETREFFDRRKIECSIHLVENRTSVSGEILSFSKAQADGIILMMNRQEHLSSKPYLGNMAAEVLAKADVPVLYIHSKNKSRYWMDRLTHPGIPKRPPTVSLEDHFN
;
A
#
# COMPACT_ATOMS: atom_id res chain seq x y z
N MET A 1 -9.44 -10.79 -2.23
CA MET A 1 -10.66 -9.94 -2.36
C MET A 1 -11.69 -10.40 -1.33
N ASP A 2 -12.53 -9.51 -0.79
CA ASP A 2 -13.63 -9.86 0.12
C ASP A 2 -15.02 -9.51 -0.46
N PHE A 3 -15.03 -9.10 -1.72
CA PHE A 3 -16.22 -8.66 -2.48
C PHE A 3 -16.93 -7.42 -1.93
N GLY A 4 -16.33 -6.74 -0.97
CA GLY A 4 -16.85 -5.47 -0.45
C GLY A 4 -16.44 -4.26 -1.34
N PRO A 5 -17.12 -3.10 -1.17
CA PRO A 5 -16.83 -1.91 -1.97
C PRO A 5 -15.36 -1.45 -1.93
N PRO A 6 -14.62 -1.53 -0.79
CA PRO A 6 -13.20 -1.20 -0.80
C PRO A 6 -12.35 -2.17 -1.63
N SER A 7 -12.73 -3.45 -1.66
CA SER A 7 -12.06 -4.46 -2.49
C SER A 7 -12.32 -4.23 -3.98
N ASP A 8 -13.52 -3.80 -4.34
CA ASP A 8 -13.87 -3.41 -5.71
C ASP A 8 -13.06 -2.18 -6.16
N ALA A 9 -12.95 -1.17 -5.30
CA ALA A 9 -12.13 0.01 -5.56
C ALA A 9 -10.64 -0.33 -5.72
N ALA A 10 -10.14 -1.29 -4.92
CA ALA A 10 -8.77 -1.76 -5.04
C ALA A 10 -8.53 -2.51 -6.35
N LEU A 11 -9.46 -3.36 -6.78
CA LEU A 11 -9.37 -4.08 -8.05
C LEU A 11 -9.39 -3.11 -9.24
N GLU A 12 -10.25 -2.11 -9.21
CA GLU A 12 -10.30 -1.10 -10.26
C GLU A 12 -9.00 -0.31 -10.36
N PHE A 13 -8.49 0.18 -9.23
CA PHE A 13 -7.21 0.88 -9.17
C PHE A 13 -6.04 -0.01 -9.63
N ALA A 14 -6.02 -1.29 -9.21
CA ALA A 14 -5.00 -2.24 -9.62
C ALA A 14 -5.07 -2.54 -11.12
N GLY A 15 -6.27 -2.60 -11.69
CA GLY A 15 -6.48 -2.76 -13.14
C GLY A 15 -5.94 -1.58 -13.93
N ASP A 16 -6.23 -0.33 -13.51
CA ASP A 16 -5.70 0.87 -14.15
C ASP A 16 -4.17 0.90 -14.09
N LEU A 17 -3.61 0.50 -12.96
CA LEU A 17 -2.17 0.44 -12.79
C LEU A 17 -1.54 -0.67 -13.64
N ALA A 18 -2.15 -1.86 -13.68
CA ALA A 18 -1.69 -2.99 -14.46
C ALA A 18 -1.69 -2.68 -15.97
N ALA A 19 -2.76 -2.05 -16.48
CA ALA A 19 -2.83 -1.57 -17.87
C ALA A 19 -1.68 -0.61 -18.18
N LYS A 20 -1.47 0.39 -17.33
CA LYS A 20 -0.43 1.39 -17.49
C LYS A 20 0.99 0.82 -17.48
N LEU A 21 1.21 -0.23 -16.68
CA LEU A 21 2.52 -0.85 -16.50
C LEU A 21 2.74 -2.08 -17.36
N ASN A 22 1.73 -2.50 -18.14
CA ASN A 22 1.72 -3.78 -18.83
C ASN A 22 2.07 -4.95 -17.88
N ALA A 23 1.49 -4.92 -16.67
CA ALA A 23 1.78 -5.88 -15.62
C ALA A 23 0.69 -6.94 -15.48
N MET A 24 1.08 -8.16 -15.06
CA MET A 24 0.14 -9.22 -14.70
C MET A 24 -0.56 -8.87 -13.38
N LEU A 25 -1.88 -9.01 -13.35
CA LEU A 25 -2.71 -8.79 -12.17
C LEU A 25 -3.15 -10.10 -11.54
N SER A 26 -2.62 -10.46 -10.38
CA SER A 26 -3.03 -11.66 -9.64
C SER A 26 -4.15 -11.33 -8.64
N CYS A 27 -5.35 -11.80 -8.90
CA CYS A 27 -6.54 -11.57 -8.08
C CYS A 27 -6.72 -12.69 -7.06
N ILE A 28 -6.47 -12.41 -5.78
CA ILE A 28 -6.47 -13.42 -4.72
C ILE A 28 -7.77 -13.36 -3.91
N TYR A 29 -8.43 -14.52 -3.74
CA TYR A 29 -9.49 -14.74 -2.77
C TYR A 29 -9.06 -15.83 -1.78
N VAL A 30 -9.21 -15.54 -0.48
CA VAL A 30 -8.86 -16.48 0.59
C VAL A 30 -10.14 -16.94 1.26
N ILE A 31 -10.37 -18.25 1.26
CA ILE A 31 -11.43 -18.91 2.03
C ILE A 31 -10.92 -19.01 3.47
N GLU A 32 -11.52 -18.25 4.39
CA GLU A 32 -11.12 -18.29 5.79
C GLU A 32 -11.53 -19.61 6.43
N GLU A 33 -10.58 -20.32 7.00
CA GLU A 33 -10.82 -21.51 7.80
C GLU A 33 -11.13 -21.09 9.23
N THR A 34 -12.38 -20.71 9.49
CA THR A 34 -12.83 -20.37 10.86
C THR A 34 -13.28 -21.62 11.61
N GLY A 35 -12.66 -21.88 12.75
CA GLY A 35 -13.23 -22.78 13.78
C GLY A 35 -13.15 -24.29 13.53
N ARG A 36 -12.29 -24.79 12.63
CA ARG A 36 -12.06 -26.24 12.52
C ARG A 36 -11.47 -26.77 13.82
N LYS A 37 -12.18 -27.71 14.44
CA LYS A 37 -11.61 -28.54 15.52
C LYS A 37 -10.65 -29.56 14.92
N PRO A 38 -9.52 -29.88 15.60
CA PRO A 38 -8.53 -30.82 15.07
C PRO A 38 -9.10 -32.20 14.68
N ASP A 39 -10.19 -32.60 15.31
CA ASP A 39 -10.81 -33.94 15.13
C ASP A 39 -11.96 -33.95 14.09
N GLN A 40 -12.20 -32.88 13.39
CA GLN A 40 -13.29 -32.81 12.42
C GLN A 40 -12.85 -33.37 11.07
N GLN A 41 -13.48 -34.47 10.63
CA GLN A 41 -13.25 -35.11 9.35
C GLN A 41 -13.45 -34.08 8.19
N ILE A 42 -12.51 -34.05 7.27
CA ILE A 42 -12.57 -33.09 6.13
C ILE A 42 -13.59 -33.62 5.14
N ASP A 43 -14.66 -32.88 4.93
CA ASP A 43 -15.57 -33.13 3.82
C ASP A 43 -14.96 -32.50 2.54
N TYR A 44 -14.30 -33.33 1.76
CA TYR A 44 -13.62 -32.92 0.53
C TYR A 44 -14.61 -32.38 -0.52
N ASP A 45 -15.81 -32.93 -0.61
CA ASP A 45 -16.84 -32.50 -1.56
C ASP A 45 -17.31 -31.08 -1.23
N LEU A 46 -17.51 -30.79 0.06
CA LEU A 46 -17.85 -29.47 0.52
C LEU A 46 -16.74 -28.46 0.24
N VAL A 47 -15.49 -28.84 0.47
CA VAL A 47 -14.32 -27.98 0.18
C VAL A 47 -14.21 -27.69 -1.32
N HIS A 48 -14.38 -28.70 -2.17
CA HIS A 48 -14.37 -28.55 -3.61
C HIS A 48 -15.51 -27.67 -4.11
N LYS A 49 -16.71 -27.83 -3.55
CA LYS A 49 -17.88 -26.99 -3.84
C LYS A 49 -17.62 -25.52 -3.49
N GLN A 50 -17.14 -25.26 -2.25
CA GLN A 50 -16.81 -23.89 -1.80
C GLN A 50 -15.74 -23.24 -2.68
N ARG A 51 -14.71 -23.98 -3.08
CA ARG A 51 -13.67 -23.45 -3.99
C ARG A 51 -14.23 -23.09 -5.37
N ARG A 52 -15.10 -23.94 -5.92
CA ARG A 52 -15.75 -23.67 -7.22
C ARG A 52 -16.63 -22.44 -7.15
N GLU A 53 -17.51 -22.35 -6.16
CA GLU A 53 -18.40 -21.19 -5.96
C GLU A 53 -17.59 -19.90 -5.75
N ALA A 54 -16.51 -19.95 -4.98
CA ALA A 54 -15.60 -18.82 -4.79
C ALA A 54 -14.93 -18.41 -6.10
N GLY A 55 -14.49 -19.38 -6.92
CA GLY A 55 -13.90 -19.15 -8.23
C GLY A 55 -14.86 -18.48 -9.20
N ASP A 56 -16.10 -18.99 -9.29
CA ASP A 56 -17.14 -18.42 -10.16
C ASP A 56 -17.48 -16.98 -9.74
N ARG A 57 -17.60 -16.75 -8.43
CA ARG A 57 -17.88 -15.43 -7.88
C ARG A 57 -16.74 -14.45 -8.15
N LEU A 58 -15.48 -14.88 -7.94
CA LEU A 58 -14.29 -14.07 -8.21
C LEU A 58 -14.19 -13.74 -9.70
N SER A 59 -14.35 -14.73 -10.56
CA SER A 59 -14.32 -14.56 -12.01
C SER A 59 -15.34 -13.54 -12.50
N LYS A 60 -16.61 -13.72 -12.12
CA LYS A 60 -17.69 -12.77 -12.46
C LYS A 60 -17.38 -11.34 -12.01
N LYS A 61 -16.86 -11.20 -10.79
CA LYS A 61 -16.52 -9.89 -10.22
C LYS A 61 -15.36 -9.23 -10.97
N VAL A 62 -14.28 -9.96 -11.20
CA VAL A 62 -13.08 -9.44 -11.90
C VAL A 62 -13.44 -9.02 -13.32
N HIS A 63 -14.11 -9.89 -14.09
CA HIS A 63 -14.56 -9.55 -15.43
C HIS A 63 -15.50 -8.33 -15.46
N SER A 64 -16.40 -8.20 -14.48
CA SER A 64 -17.33 -7.06 -14.46
C SER A 64 -16.61 -5.73 -14.23
N ILE A 65 -15.55 -5.71 -13.40
CA ILE A 65 -14.79 -4.50 -13.07
C ILE A 65 -13.76 -4.18 -14.15
N LEU A 66 -13.07 -5.20 -14.70
CA LEU A 66 -12.03 -5.01 -15.71
C LEU A 66 -12.56 -4.98 -17.16
N ARG A 67 -13.86 -5.07 -17.36
CA ARG A 67 -14.52 -5.14 -18.68
C ARG A 67 -14.07 -4.08 -19.69
N THR A 68 -13.68 -2.89 -19.22
CA THR A 68 -13.21 -1.76 -20.06
C THR A 68 -11.67 -1.70 -20.16
N ARG A 69 -10.96 -2.70 -19.66
CA ARG A 69 -9.50 -2.80 -19.62
C ARG A 69 -9.06 -4.12 -20.24
N GLU A 70 -9.42 -4.31 -21.52
CA GLU A 70 -9.21 -5.58 -22.27
C GLU A 70 -7.72 -5.95 -22.38
N GLU A 71 -6.82 -4.96 -22.28
CA GLU A 71 -5.36 -5.15 -22.32
C GLU A 71 -4.78 -5.72 -21.03
N VAL A 72 -5.54 -5.75 -19.91
CA VAL A 72 -5.02 -6.24 -18.64
C VAL A 72 -5.03 -7.76 -18.58
N SER A 73 -3.84 -8.35 -18.56
CA SER A 73 -3.68 -9.76 -18.25
C SER A 73 -3.88 -10.01 -16.77
N PHE A 74 -4.71 -10.99 -16.41
CA PHE A 74 -4.94 -11.34 -15.00
C PHE A 74 -5.07 -12.84 -14.77
N GLU A 75 -4.80 -13.27 -13.55
CA GLU A 75 -5.05 -14.61 -13.05
C GLU A 75 -5.90 -14.58 -11.78
N LEU A 76 -6.62 -15.68 -11.53
CA LEU A 76 -7.50 -15.84 -10.37
C LEU A 76 -6.92 -16.90 -9.44
N ILE A 77 -6.68 -16.53 -8.18
CA ILE A 77 -6.09 -17.41 -7.17
C ILE A 77 -7.09 -17.60 -6.04
N ILE A 78 -7.49 -18.87 -5.84
CA ILE A 78 -8.32 -19.30 -4.70
C ILE A 78 -7.43 -20.11 -3.77
N THR A 79 -7.31 -19.68 -2.52
CA THR A 79 -6.56 -20.36 -1.49
C THR A 79 -7.36 -20.42 -0.19
N SER A 80 -6.92 -21.21 0.78
CA SER A 80 -7.60 -21.37 2.08
C SER A 80 -6.63 -21.09 3.22
N GLY A 81 -7.13 -20.49 4.30
CA GLY A 81 -6.34 -20.20 5.51
C GLY A 81 -6.54 -18.78 6.04
N LYS A 82 -5.58 -18.26 6.79
CA LYS A 82 -5.62 -16.89 7.31
C LYS A 82 -5.28 -15.89 6.20
N VAL A 83 -6.17 -14.91 5.95
CA VAL A 83 -6.05 -13.97 4.82
C VAL A 83 -4.68 -13.31 4.75
N HIS A 84 -4.20 -12.70 5.84
CA HIS A 84 -2.92 -11.99 5.83
C HIS A 84 -1.72 -12.91 5.53
N GLN A 85 -1.74 -14.15 6.05
CA GLN A 85 -0.66 -15.12 5.78
C GLN A 85 -0.64 -15.53 4.31
N LYS A 86 -1.82 -15.87 3.75
CA LYS A 86 -1.94 -16.31 2.36
C LYS A 86 -1.62 -15.20 1.35
N VAL A 87 -1.98 -13.96 1.64
CA VAL A 87 -1.61 -12.82 0.76
C VAL A 87 -0.10 -12.60 0.79
N LEU A 88 0.55 -12.63 1.96
CA LEU A 88 2.00 -12.46 2.06
C LEU A 88 2.76 -13.64 1.41
N GLU A 89 2.34 -14.88 1.65
CA GLU A 89 2.88 -16.09 1.01
C GLU A 89 2.80 -15.95 -0.52
N LYS A 90 1.63 -15.64 -1.06
CA LYS A 90 1.43 -15.50 -2.50
C LYS A 90 2.18 -14.31 -3.08
N SER A 91 2.37 -13.23 -2.36
CA SER A 91 3.20 -12.12 -2.84
C SER A 91 4.66 -12.51 -3.06
N ILE A 92 5.15 -13.46 -2.27
CA ILE A 92 6.51 -14.04 -2.43
C ILE A 92 6.53 -15.04 -3.59
N ASP A 93 5.59 -16.01 -3.60
CA ASP A 93 5.50 -17.05 -4.63
C ASP A 93 5.42 -16.47 -6.04
N LEU A 94 4.69 -15.37 -6.20
CA LEU A 94 4.46 -14.68 -7.48
C LEU A 94 5.51 -13.63 -7.80
N ASP A 95 6.52 -13.46 -6.96
CA ASP A 95 7.48 -12.35 -7.05
C ASP A 95 6.78 -10.99 -7.29
N ALA A 96 5.70 -10.75 -6.54
CA ALA A 96 4.88 -9.56 -6.72
C ALA A 96 5.69 -8.28 -6.47
N GLY A 97 5.55 -7.28 -7.33
CA GLY A 97 6.15 -5.96 -7.14
C GLY A 97 5.33 -5.06 -6.22
N LEU A 98 4.01 -5.31 -6.10
CA LEU A 98 3.08 -4.44 -5.37
C LEU A 98 1.87 -5.23 -4.89
N ILE A 99 1.39 -4.94 -3.69
CA ILE A 99 0.09 -5.40 -3.21
C ILE A 99 -0.89 -4.23 -3.24
N VAL A 100 -2.05 -4.43 -3.87
CA VAL A 100 -3.17 -3.48 -3.83
C VAL A 100 -4.34 -4.11 -3.12
N MET A 101 -4.88 -3.46 -2.10
CA MET A 101 -5.95 -4.04 -1.31
C MET A 101 -6.96 -3.00 -0.82
N GLY A 102 -8.20 -3.46 -0.66
CA GLY A 102 -9.24 -2.69 0.00
C GLY A 102 -8.92 -2.52 1.49
N ARG A 103 -9.17 -1.33 1.99
CA ARG A 103 -9.12 -1.03 3.41
C ARG A 103 -10.55 -0.97 3.93
N SER A 104 -11.07 -2.10 4.42
CA SER A 104 -12.36 -2.12 5.10
C SER A 104 -12.19 -1.62 6.54
N LYS A 105 -13.16 -0.84 6.99
CA LYS A 105 -13.32 -0.56 8.42
C LYS A 105 -13.86 -1.83 9.07
N SER A 106 -13.29 -2.24 10.21
CA SER A 106 -13.69 -3.48 10.87
C SER A 106 -15.17 -3.41 11.25
N GLY A 107 -16.01 -4.23 10.61
CA GLY A 107 -17.35 -4.68 11.03
C GLY A 107 -18.39 -3.68 11.55
N LYS A 108 -18.00 -2.45 11.87
CA LYS A 108 -18.89 -1.38 12.32
C LYS A 108 -18.82 -0.22 11.34
N PRO A 109 -19.95 0.30 10.84
CA PRO A 109 -19.98 1.41 9.88
C PRO A 109 -19.23 2.65 10.34
N ASP A 110 -19.13 2.86 11.67
CA ASP A 110 -18.53 4.04 12.30
C ASP A 110 -17.16 3.78 12.93
N SER A 111 -16.57 2.57 12.78
CA SER A 111 -15.24 2.33 13.33
C SER A 111 -14.17 2.98 12.44
N GLU A 112 -13.38 3.87 13.04
CA GLU A 112 -12.20 4.47 12.40
C GLU A 112 -11.01 3.50 12.31
N GLU A 113 -11.20 2.22 12.69
CA GLU A 113 -10.15 1.24 12.76
C GLU A 113 -9.93 0.54 11.42
N MET A 114 -8.68 0.44 11.01
CA MET A 114 -8.25 -0.36 9.88
C MET A 114 -8.50 -1.85 10.15
N GLY A 115 -9.02 -2.59 9.18
CA GLY A 115 -9.22 -4.04 9.26
C GLY A 115 -7.93 -4.77 9.65
N SER A 116 -8.05 -5.78 10.52
CA SER A 116 -6.90 -6.52 11.08
C SER A 116 -6.00 -7.14 10.01
N ASN A 117 -6.57 -7.66 8.91
CA ASN A 117 -5.81 -8.24 7.80
C ASN A 117 -4.98 -7.18 7.07
N ALA A 118 -5.57 -6.01 6.77
CA ALA A 118 -4.87 -4.93 6.09
C ALA A 118 -3.70 -4.40 6.93
N ARG A 119 -3.90 -4.25 8.24
CA ARG A 119 -2.83 -3.87 9.18
C ARG A 119 -1.69 -4.88 9.19
N LYS A 120 -2.00 -6.18 9.29
CA LYS A 120 -1.00 -7.24 9.31
C LYS A 120 -0.24 -7.35 7.99
N ILE A 121 -0.91 -7.20 6.86
CA ILE A 121 -0.28 -7.20 5.54
C ILE A 121 0.67 -6.01 5.41
N ALA A 122 0.22 -4.79 5.72
CA ALA A 122 1.06 -3.60 5.64
C ALA A 122 2.31 -3.71 6.54
N ALA A 123 2.15 -4.23 7.78
CA ALA A 123 3.24 -4.37 8.73
C ALA A 123 4.28 -5.42 8.33
N ASN A 124 3.89 -6.47 7.57
CA ASN A 124 4.75 -7.64 7.30
C ASN A 124 5.14 -7.78 5.82
N SER A 125 4.65 -6.92 4.95
CA SER A 125 4.91 -7.03 3.51
C SER A 125 6.36 -6.73 3.16
N LEU A 126 6.95 -7.57 2.32
CA LEU A 126 8.27 -7.37 1.72
C LEU A 126 8.20 -6.52 0.45
N VAL A 127 7.01 -6.13 0.02
CA VAL A 127 6.79 -5.26 -1.14
C VAL A 127 5.88 -4.10 -0.73
N PRO A 128 5.91 -2.97 -1.47
CA PRO A 128 4.99 -1.85 -1.21
C PRO A 128 3.53 -2.30 -1.19
N VAL A 129 2.72 -1.68 -0.33
CA VAL A 129 1.29 -1.98 -0.19
C VAL A 129 0.48 -0.71 -0.42
N ILE A 130 -0.43 -0.72 -1.38
CA ILE A 130 -1.43 0.34 -1.55
C ILE A 130 -2.75 -0.09 -0.93
N THR A 131 -3.30 0.76 -0.07
CA THR A 131 -4.62 0.53 0.54
C THR A 131 -5.60 1.62 0.11
N LEU A 132 -6.83 1.21 -0.20
CA LEU A 132 -7.92 2.12 -0.58
C LEU A 132 -9.19 1.83 0.20
N SER A 133 -9.96 2.88 0.51
CA SER A 133 -11.28 2.74 1.15
C SER A 133 -12.44 2.94 0.18
N LYS A 134 -12.21 3.66 -0.91
CA LYS A 134 -13.22 4.02 -1.90
C LYS A 134 -12.63 4.15 -3.30
N ARG A 135 -13.50 4.10 -4.31
CA ARG A 135 -13.15 4.34 -5.71
C ARG A 135 -12.51 5.72 -5.87
N ARG A 136 -11.50 5.78 -6.70
CA ARG A 136 -10.84 7.02 -7.08
C ARG A 136 -11.46 7.58 -8.38
N LYS A 137 -11.56 8.90 -8.48
CA LYS A 137 -11.88 9.56 -9.75
C LYS A 137 -10.61 9.64 -10.59
N GLU A 138 -10.75 9.43 -11.90
CA GLU A 138 -9.64 9.65 -12.84
C GLU A 138 -9.21 11.11 -12.81
N GLN A 139 -8.00 11.37 -12.37
CA GLN A 139 -7.36 12.69 -12.35
C GLN A 139 -5.85 12.52 -12.42
N LYS A 140 -5.12 13.61 -12.74
CA LYS A 140 -3.65 13.64 -12.67
C LYS A 140 -3.21 13.21 -11.27
N MET A 141 -2.38 12.17 -11.18
CA MET A 141 -1.95 11.63 -9.90
C MET A 141 -1.01 12.59 -9.18
N ARG A 142 -1.16 12.70 -7.86
CA ARG A 142 -0.30 13.47 -6.97
C ARG A 142 0.20 12.60 -5.84
N LEU A 143 1.51 12.54 -5.65
CA LEU A 143 2.11 11.85 -4.52
C LEU A 143 2.29 12.83 -3.36
N ILE A 144 1.59 12.62 -2.28
CA ILE A 144 1.74 13.37 -1.03
C ILE A 144 2.85 12.70 -0.23
N LEU A 145 3.92 13.42 0.04
CA LEU A 145 5.13 12.93 0.68
C LEU A 145 5.34 13.63 2.03
N PRO A 146 4.78 13.09 3.14
CA PRO A 146 5.01 13.62 4.47
C PRO A 146 6.47 13.40 4.88
N LEU A 147 7.20 14.47 5.19
CA LEU A 147 8.61 14.42 5.56
C LEU A 147 8.81 14.80 7.03
N ASP A 148 9.57 13.98 7.74
CA ASP A 148 10.11 14.33 9.04
C ASP A 148 11.50 14.96 8.81
N LEU A 149 11.56 16.28 8.90
CA LEU A 149 12.78 17.05 8.62
C LEU A 149 13.82 16.99 9.75
N ASP A 150 13.48 16.43 10.90
CA ASP A 150 14.41 16.23 12.01
C ASP A 150 15.20 14.93 11.89
N SER A 151 14.81 14.06 10.97
CA SER A 151 15.46 12.78 10.73
C SER A 151 15.95 12.67 9.28
N SER A 152 16.69 11.59 8.95
CA SER A 152 17.02 11.28 7.55
C SER A 152 15.80 10.85 6.78
N TYR A 153 15.55 11.44 5.62
CA TYR A 153 14.41 11.14 4.75
C TYR A 153 14.83 10.78 3.31
N SER A 154 16.11 10.52 3.09
CA SER A 154 16.66 10.20 1.77
C SER A 154 16.01 8.98 1.12
N ASP A 155 15.77 7.91 1.88
CA ASP A 155 15.09 6.73 1.38
C ASP A 155 13.65 7.04 0.94
N GLN A 156 12.97 7.91 1.70
CA GLN A 156 11.62 8.33 1.37
C GLN A 156 11.57 9.18 0.10
N LEU A 157 12.59 10.03 -0.15
CA LEU A 157 12.73 10.77 -1.41
C LEU A 157 12.96 9.82 -2.59
N ASN A 158 13.81 8.80 -2.42
CA ASN A 158 14.08 7.81 -3.47
C ASN A 158 12.81 7.02 -3.82
N TRP A 159 12.07 6.53 -2.83
CA TRP A 159 10.78 5.90 -3.05
C TRP A 159 9.74 6.86 -3.66
N GLY A 160 9.73 8.10 -3.19
CA GLY A 160 8.89 9.16 -3.78
C GLY A 160 9.19 9.38 -5.26
N LEU A 161 10.47 9.39 -5.64
CA LEU A 161 10.90 9.50 -7.02
C LEU A 161 10.41 8.33 -7.87
N GLU A 162 10.65 7.09 -7.41
CA GLU A 162 10.27 5.90 -8.15
C GLU A 162 8.75 5.83 -8.39
N PHE A 163 7.96 6.09 -7.34
CA PHE A 163 6.50 6.09 -7.50
C PHE A 163 5.99 7.30 -8.29
N ALA A 164 6.62 8.46 -8.20
CA ALA A 164 6.24 9.60 -9.03
C ALA A 164 6.46 9.33 -10.52
N LEU A 165 7.59 8.70 -10.88
CA LEU A 165 7.87 8.25 -12.26
C LEU A 165 6.89 7.18 -12.71
N LEU A 166 6.70 6.14 -11.90
CA LEU A 166 5.81 5.02 -12.20
C LEU A 166 4.37 5.47 -12.44
N LEU A 167 3.86 6.35 -11.59
CA LEU A 167 2.49 6.82 -11.64
C LEU A 167 2.31 8.04 -12.58
N ASN A 168 3.41 8.59 -13.13
CA ASN A 168 3.41 9.88 -13.82
C ASN A 168 2.74 10.96 -12.95
N ALA A 169 3.16 11.05 -11.70
CA ALA A 169 2.56 11.90 -10.67
C ALA A 169 3.42 13.11 -10.36
N SER A 170 2.78 14.23 -10.03
CA SER A 170 3.44 15.34 -9.35
C SER A 170 3.65 14.99 -7.87
N VAL A 171 4.55 15.69 -7.18
CA VAL A 171 4.84 15.50 -5.77
C VAL A 171 4.39 16.71 -4.95
N SER A 172 3.81 16.46 -3.78
CA SER A 172 3.58 17.47 -2.75
C SER A 172 4.35 17.04 -1.50
N ALA A 173 5.53 17.59 -1.29
CA ALA A 173 6.30 17.38 -0.07
C ALA A 173 5.71 18.22 1.07
N VAL A 174 5.29 17.56 2.14
CA VAL A 174 4.67 18.22 3.29
C VAL A 174 5.44 17.90 4.57
N ALA A 175 5.84 18.92 5.31
CA ALA A 175 6.40 18.77 6.65
C ALA A 175 5.48 19.43 7.66
N VAL A 176 5.28 18.78 8.81
CA VAL A 176 4.51 19.29 9.94
C VAL A 176 5.47 19.72 11.02
N THR A 177 5.34 20.97 11.50
CA THR A 177 6.22 21.53 12.53
C THR A 177 5.43 22.03 13.73
N GLU A 178 5.99 21.86 14.92
CA GLU A 178 5.44 22.42 16.15
C GLU A 178 5.61 23.94 16.16
N ARG A 179 4.60 24.65 16.72
CA ARG A 179 4.67 26.11 16.88
C ARG A 179 5.85 26.54 17.75
N SER A 180 6.19 25.74 18.75
CA SER A 180 7.35 25.94 19.64
C SER A 180 8.70 25.94 18.90
N ARG A 181 8.74 25.35 17.71
CA ARG A 181 9.93 25.25 16.83
C ARG A 181 9.97 26.31 15.72
N SER A 182 9.28 27.43 15.90
CA SER A 182 9.24 28.53 14.90
C SER A 182 10.62 29.05 14.51
N SER A 183 11.61 29.02 15.40
CA SER A 183 13.01 29.36 15.13
C SER A 183 13.69 28.45 14.10
N LEU A 184 13.23 27.20 13.94
CA LEU A 184 13.75 26.25 12.96
C LEU A 184 13.09 26.40 11.57
N ARG A 185 12.09 27.26 11.43
CA ARG A 185 11.36 27.48 10.19
C ARG A 185 12.27 27.75 8.97
N PRO A 186 13.32 28.59 9.07
CA PRO A 186 14.24 28.81 7.94
C PRO A 186 14.97 27.51 7.53
N VAL A 187 15.39 26.69 8.51
CA VAL A 187 16.06 25.42 8.25
C VAL A 187 15.11 24.42 7.56
N TYR A 188 13.87 24.35 8.02
CA TYR A 188 12.87 23.47 7.41
C TYR A 188 12.52 23.90 5.98
N LEU A 189 12.39 25.21 5.74
CA LEU A 189 12.15 25.73 4.39
C LEU A 189 13.35 25.45 3.47
N TYR A 190 14.59 25.56 3.97
CA TYR A 190 15.77 25.19 3.21
C TYR A 190 15.72 23.71 2.80
N LYS A 191 15.50 22.78 3.74
CA LYS A 191 15.38 21.34 3.47
C LYS A 191 14.24 21.01 2.50
N LEU A 192 13.11 21.69 2.60
CA LEU A 192 12.00 21.52 1.65
C LEU A 192 12.37 22.05 0.26
N ASN A 193 13.10 23.15 0.15
CA ASN A 193 13.61 23.63 -1.14
C ASN A 193 14.60 22.65 -1.78
N GLU A 194 15.53 22.08 -1.01
CA GLU A 194 16.40 20.99 -1.48
C GLU A 194 15.58 19.78 -1.98
N THR A 195 14.51 19.44 -1.27
CA THR A 195 13.57 18.39 -1.70
C THR A 195 12.91 18.75 -3.04
N ARG A 196 12.43 19.97 -3.22
CA ARG A 196 11.88 20.44 -4.48
C ARG A 196 12.90 20.34 -5.61
N GLU A 197 14.12 20.85 -5.41
CA GLU A 197 15.19 20.75 -6.39
C GLU A 197 15.56 19.31 -6.74
N PHE A 198 15.49 18.39 -5.77
CA PHE A 198 15.72 16.96 -5.99
C PHE A 198 14.77 16.40 -7.05
N PHE A 199 13.47 16.75 -6.99
CA PHE A 199 12.45 16.33 -7.95
C PHE A 199 12.52 17.11 -9.27
N ASP A 200 12.70 18.43 -9.20
CA ASP A 200 12.76 19.32 -10.37
C ASP A 200 13.91 18.93 -11.32
N ARG A 201 15.10 18.59 -10.80
CA ARG A 201 16.24 18.07 -11.59
C ARG A 201 15.88 16.77 -12.34
N ARG A 202 14.83 16.06 -11.92
CA ARG A 202 14.33 14.84 -12.55
C ARG A 202 13.05 15.06 -13.35
N LYS A 203 12.72 16.34 -13.61
CA LYS A 203 11.53 16.77 -14.37
C LYS A 203 10.21 16.33 -13.74
N ILE A 204 10.16 16.23 -12.44
CA ILE A 204 8.95 15.94 -11.65
C ILE A 204 8.54 17.25 -10.96
N GLU A 205 7.33 17.72 -11.27
CA GLU A 205 6.75 18.89 -10.60
C GLU A 205 6.64 18.62 -9.09
N CYS A 206 7.24 19.47 -8.26
CA CYS A 206 7.22 19.34 -6.81
C CYS A 206 6.78 20.61 -6.12
N SER A 207 5.67 20.55 -5.40
CA SER A 207 5.25 21.60 -4.48
C SER A 207 5.72 21.26 -3.05
N ILE A 208 6.04 22.30 -2.27
CA ILE A 208 6.51 22.16 -0.89
C ILE A 208 5.58 22.86 0.08
N HIS A 209 5.32 22.24 1.23
CA HIS A 209 4.39 22.73 2.23
C HIS A 209 4.95 22.55 3.64
N LEU A 210 5.02 23.65 4.39
CA LEU A 210 5.35 23.61 5.82
C LEU A 210 4.09 23.96 6.61
N VAL A 211 3.53 22.95 7.27
CA VAL A 211 2.26 23.02 8.00
C VAL A 211 2.54 23.11 9.49
N GLU A 212 1.84 24.03 10.18
CA GLU A 212 1.91 24.13 11.63
C GLU A 212 1.02 23.04 12.28
N ASN A 213 1.56 22.30 13.24
CA ASN A 213 0.81 21.30 13.99
C ASN A 213 -0.20 21.98 14.93
N ARG A 214 -1.47 21.73 14.71
CA ARG A 214 -2.59 22.25 15.50
C ARG A 214 -3.27 21.16 16.32
N THR A 215 -3.19 19.91 15.85
CA THR A 215 -3.87 18.76 16.45
C THR A 215 -2.88 17.62 16.70
N SER A 216 -2.42 16.99 15.66
CA SER A 216 -1.39 15.96 15.65
C SER A 216 -0.75 15.92 14.27
N VAL A 217 0.47 15.39 14.17
CA VAL A 217 1.16 15.25 12.87
C VAL A 217 0.33 14.44 11.88
N SER A 218 -0.25 13.34 12.32
CA SER A 218 -1.17 12.51 11.52
C SER A 218 -2.43 13.28 11.11
N GLY A 219 -3.02 14.05 12.03
CA GLY A 219 -4.19 14.88 11.76
C GLY A 219 -3.94 15.95 10.70
N GLU A 220 -2.79 16.62 10.74
CA GLU A 220 -2.43 17.63 9.73
C GLU A 220 -2.16 16.99 8.36
N ILE A 221 -1.49 15.80 8.32
CA ILE A 221 -1.30 15.05 7.08
C ILE A 221 -2.65 14.63 6.48
N LEU A 222 -3.58 14.14 7.30
CA LEU A 222 -4.93 13.76 6.87
C LEU A 222 -5.72 14.95 6.35
N SER A 223 -5.67 16.09 7.05
CA SER A 223 -6.33 17.33 6.61
C SER A 223 -5.75 17.84 5.30
N PHE A 224 -4.42 17.84 5.15
CA PHE A 224 -3.75 18.19 3.92
C PHE A 224 -4.15 17.28 2.76
N SER A 225 -4.16 15.97 2.99
CA SER A 225 -4.53 14.98 1.96
C SER A 225 -5.99 15.08 1.53
N LYS A 226 -6.88 15.45 2.44
CA LYS A 226 -8.31 15.65 2.13
C LYS A 226 -8.54 16.80 1.15
N ALA A 227 -7.72 17.84 1.23
CA ALA A 227 -7.74 18.95 0.27
C ALA A 227 -7.15 18.58 -1.10
N GLN A 228 -6.47 17.43 -1.20
CA GLN A 228 -5.83 16.89 -2.40
C GLN A 228 -6.52 15.59 -2.82
N ALA A 229 -7.74 15.69 -3.37
CA ALA A 229 -8.58 14.52 -3.69
C ALA A 229 -7.95 13.54 -4.70
N ASP A 230 -6.98 13.99 -5.48
CA ASP A 230 -6.16 13.23 -6.44
C ASP A 230 -4.87 12.65 -5.81
N GLY A 231 -4.68 12.85 -4.50
CA GLY A 231 -3.48 12.44 -3.78
C GLY A 231 -3.38 10.94 -3.52
N ILE A 232 -2.15 10.47 -3.39
CA ILE A 232 -1.76 9.19 -2.77
C ILE A 232 -0.73 9.53 -1.71
N ILE A 233 -1.00 9.18 -0.44
CA ILE A 233 -0.05 9.44 0.64
C ILE A 233 1.01 8.35 0.63
N LEU A 234 2.30 8.71 0.52
CA LEU A 234 3.41 7.77 0.70
C LEU A 234 3.86 7.79 2.15
N MET A 235 3.64 6.69 2.85
CA MET A 235 4.12 6.47 4.21
C MET A 235 5.24 5.45 4.21
N MET A 236 6.28 5.73 4.99
CA MET A 236 7.39 4.80 5.17
C MET A 236 7.58 4.48 6.65
N ASN A 237 7.75 3.20 6.99
CA ASN A 237 8.13 2.81 8.34
C ASN A 237 9.62 3.02 8.57
N ARG A 238 9.97 3.74 9.60
CA ARG A 238 11.35 3.82 10.10
C ARG A 238 11.48 2.85 11.26
N GLN A 239 12.23 1.78 11.06
CA GLN A 239 12.65 0.94 12.18
C GLN A 239 13.86 1.61 12.85
N GLU A 240 13.61 2.50 13.81
CA GLU A 240 14.68 3.06 14.66
C GLU A 240 15.04 2.12 15.82
N HIS A 241 14.30 1.06 16.06
CA HIS A 241 14.54 0.14 17.17
C HIS A 241 14.60 -1.33 16.73
N LEU A 242 15.54 -2.05 17.33
CA LEU A 242 15.82 -3.50 17.24
C LEU A 242 14.66 -4.40 17.72
N SER A 243 13.41 -4.00 17.53
CA SER A 243 12.27 -4.84 17.86
C SER A 243 12.17 -5.97 16.83
N SER A 244 12.23 -7.20 17.29
CA SER A 244 12.09 -8.42 16.50
C SER A 244 10.69 -8.58 15.88
N LYS A 245 9.70 -7.78 16.29
CA LYS A 245 8.32 -7.86 15.78
C LYS A 245 8.06 -6.75 14.77
N PRO A 246 7.44 -7.08 13.61
CA PRO A 246 6.99 -6.08 12.64
C PRO A 246 6.02 -5.09 13.30
N TYR A 247 6.34 -3.82 13.26
CA TYR A 247 5.55 -2.76 13.89
C TYR A 247 5.15 -1.70 12.88
N LEU A 248 3.86 -1.45 12.82
CA LEU A 248 3.30 -0.31 12.11
C LEU A 248 3.28 0.88 13.06
N GLY A 249 4.17 1.87 12.89
CA GLY A 249 4.22 3.04 13.77
C GLY A 249 2.86 3.71 13.97
N ASN A 250 2.60 4.29 15.15
CA ASN A 250 1.29 4.86 15.50
C ASN A 250 0.78 5.86 14.45
N MET A 251 1.66 6.77 13.97
CA MET A 251 1.31 7.74 12.94
C MET A 251 0.90 7.07 11.63
N ALA A 252 1.66 6.08 11.16
CA ALA A 252 1.33 5.34 9.94
C ALA A 252 0.03 4.55 10.10
N ALA A 253 -0.18 3.93 11.26
CA ALA A 253 -1.41 3.20 11.57
C ALA A 253 -2.64 4.12 11.54
N GLU A 254 -2.53 5.32 12.09
CA GLU A 254 -3.60 6.31 12.08
C GLU A 254 -3.90 6.84 10.67
N VAL A 255 -2.87 7.19 9.90
CA VAL A 255 -3.04 7.63 8.51
C VAL A 255 -3.66 6.51 7.66
N LEU A 256 -3.17 5.28 7.79
CA LEU A 256 -3.73 4.12 7.11
C LEU A 256 -5.20 3.87 7.49
N ALA A 257 -5.59 4.10 8.74
CA ALA A 257 -6.96 3.90 9.18
C ALA A 257 -7.92 4.99 8.67
N LYS A 258 -7.49 6.26 8.72
CA LYS A 258 -8.38 7.42 8.56
C LYS A 258 -8.30 8.12 7.20
N ALA A 259 -7.28 7.88 6.39
CA ALA A 259 -7.11 8.59 5.12
C ALA A 259 -8.29 8.39 4.16
N ASP A 260 -8.77 9.46 3.56
CA ASP A 260 -9.80 9.43 2.51
C ASP A 260 -9.22 9.08 1.12
N VAL A 261 -7.92 9.29 0.95
CA VAL A 261 -7.17 8.99 -0.27
C VAL A 261 -6.42 7.67 -0.13
N PRO A 262 -5.95 7.06 -1.23
CA PRO A 262 -5.08 5.90 -1.16
C PRO A 262 -3.83 6.15 -0.32
N VAL A 263 -3.36 5.13 0.38
CA VAL A 263 -2.11 5.17 1.14
C VAL A 263 -1.18 4.10 0.61
N LEU A 264 -0.04 4.53 0.09
CA LEU A 264 1.08 3.69 -0.27
C LEU A 264 1.98 3.55 0.96
N TYR A 265 2.10 2.35 1.47
CA TYR A 265 2.93 2.05 2.61
C TYR A 265 4.14 1.22 2.22
N ILE A 266 5.32 1.66 2.66
CA ILE A 266 6.60 1.03 2.34
C ILE A 266 7.31 0.67 3.63
N HIS A 267 7.69 -0.59 3.75
CA HIS A 267 8.50 -1.05 4.86
C HIS A 267 9.98 -0.68 4.64
N SER A 268 10.68 -0.24 5.69
CA SER A 268 12.10 0.18 5.61
C SER A 268 13.06 -0.92 5.12
N LYS A 269 12.67 -2.19 5.24
CA LYS A 269 13.42 -3.33 4.69
C LYS A 269 13.32 -3.44 3.17
N ASN A 270 12.35 -2.77 2.54
CA ASN A 270 12.20 -2.76 1.10
C ASN A 270 13.31 -1.90 0.48
N LYS A 271 14.08 -2.47 -0.44
CA LYS A 271 15.14 -1.72 -1.15
C LYS A 271 14.59 -1.23 -2.48
N SER A 272 14.55 0.09 -2.68
CA SER A 272 13.98 0.73 -3.86
C SER A 272 14.59 0.22 -5.18
N ARG A 273 15.91 0.08 -5.22
CA ARG A 273 16.68 -0.29 -6.42
C ARG A 273 16.32 -1.64 -7.05
N TYR A 274 15.82 -2.60 -6.25
CA TYR A 274 15.38 -3.92 -6.76
C TYR A 274 13.91 -3.97 -7.18
N TRP A 275 13.13 -3.02 -6.71
CA TRP A 275 11.68 -3.02 -6.92
C TRP A 275 11.30 -2.54 -8.33
N MET A 276 11.94 -1.48 -8.84
CA MET A 276 11.69 -0.99 -10.22
C MET A 276 12.08 -2.03 -11.26
N ASP A 277 13.20 -2.74 -11.07
CA ASP A 277 13.62 -3.82 -11.97
C ASP A 277 12.58 -4.95 -12.06
N ARG A 278 11.85 -5.24 -10.98
CA ARG A 278 10.77 -6.24 -10.95
C ARG A 278 9.55 -5.80 -11.72
N LEU A 279 9.16 -4.54 -11.62
CA LEU A 279 7.99 -4.01 -12.32
C LEU A 279 8.23 -3.80 -13.81
N THR A 280 9.45 -3.42 -14.20
CA THR A 280 9.77 -3.09 -15.60
C THR A 280 10.32 -4.29 -16.41
N HIS A 281 10.77 -5.35 -15.73
CA HIS A 281 11.32 -6.57 -16.35
C HIS A 281 10.74 -7.83 -15.70
N PRO A 282 9.44 -8.12 -15.89
CA PRO A 282 8.85 -9.37 -15.40
C PRO A 282 9.49 -10.54 -16.16
N GLY A 283 10.20 -11.40 -15.45
CA GLY A 283 10.79 -12.63 -16.01
C GLY A 283 12.29 -12.83 -15.77
N ILE A 284 13.00 -11.91 -15.14
CA ILE A 284 14.36 -12.15 -14.69
C ILE A 284 14.31 -12.54 -13.20
N PRO A 285 14.43 -13.83 -12.84
CA PRO A 285 14.44 -14.24 -11.45
C PRO A 285 15.77 -13.82 -10.81
N LYS A 286 15.80 -12.66 -10.19
CA LYS A 286 16.86 -12.29 -9.25
C LYS A 286 16.35 -12.65 -7.86
N ARG A 287 16.83 -13.79 -7.33
CA ARG A 287 16.55 -14.22 -5.97
C ARG A 287 16.81 -13.08 -4.98
N PRO A 288 15.83 -12.74 -4.11
CA PRO A 288 16.13 -11.91 -2.96
C PRO A 288 17.15 -12.63 -2.07
N PRO A 289 17.96 -11.91 -1.26
CA PRO A 289 18.75 -12.56 -0.24
C PRO A 289 17.80 -13.43 0.60
N THR A 290 18.14 -14.68 0.78
CA THR A 290 17.40 -15.68 1.55
C THR A 290 17.14 -15.16 2.95
N VAL A 291 15.96 -14.63 3.18
CA VAL A 291 15.42 -14.40 4.52
C VAL A 291 14.56 -15.64 4.78
N SER A 292 14.94 -16.47 5.75
CA SER A 292 14.17 -17.66 6.10
C SER A 292 12.78 -17.25 6.58
N LEU A 293 11.75 -17.94 6.12
CA LEU A 293 10.36 -17.72 6.52
C LEU A 293 10.14 -17.95 8.03
N GLU A 294 11.06 -18.66 8.70
CA GLU A 294 11.01 -18.97 10.13
C GLU A 294 11.19 -17.75 11.02
N ASP A 295 11.87 -16.69 10.56
CA ASP A 295 12.12 -15.49 11.35
C ASP A 295 10.94 -14.51 11.37
N HIS A 296 9.86 -14.78 10.64
CA HIS A 296 8.74 -13.85 10.46
C HIS A 296 7.44 -14.27 11.15
N PHE A 297 7.35 -15.51 11.67
CA PHE A 297 6.10 -16.07 12.21
C PHE A 297 6.15 -16.46 13.70
N ASN A 298 7.24 -16.15 14.42
CA ASN A 298 7.32 -16.30 15.88
C ASN A 298 6.95 -15.03 16.63
#